data_3d99c82b4a69d7e0056fd39f9a3ef377
#
_entry.id   3d99c82b4a69d7e0056fd39f9a3ef377
#
_cell.length_a   1.000
_cell.length_b   1.000
_cell.length_c   1.000
_cell.angle_alpha   90.00
_cell.angle_beta   90.00
_cell.angle_gamma   90.00
#
_symmetry.space_group_name_H-M   'P 1'
#
loop_
_entity.id
_entity.type
_entity.pdbx_description
1 polymer ?
#
loop_
_entity_poly.entity_id
_entity_poly.type
_entity_poly.pdbx_seq_one_letter_code
_entity_poly.pdbx_strand_id
1 'polypeptide(L)'
;MYHIDIIGMRKKRDLKIVYAIIIVSVILAICCIGYIMHNKKATLLASNSNAIIEEQTDNIISEEQKNTAENVVTQKSEEEINAEKEFINKINNIYNGEEGKRVFLTFDDGPSEAVTPKILEILDKYDIKATFFVLGCNAKSHPEIVKQAYESGHYIANHGYSHKYSKIYKDSNSVIDEYNKTEQAIREAIGDANYSSHLFRFPGGSYGGPYEDIKKKARKQLNNEGIAYLDWSALTYDAEGADTKEEIINNLKETLNGWDNVVILMHDAPDKKITYQTLEDVIKYLQEKGYAFKNIYDLMWERVQKEWRNKYVWCNCNR
;
A
#
# COMPACT_ATOMS: atom_id res chain seq x y z
N MET A 1 -82.88 -82.63 -10.27
CA MET A 1 -82.58 -81.69 -11.35
C MET A 1 -82.47 -80.24 -10.76
N TYR A 2 -81.47 -79.92 -9.96
CA TYR A 2 -81.13 -78.56 -9.51
C TYR A 2 -79.72 -78.62 -8.92
N HIS A 3 -78.67 -78.60 -9.77
CA HIS A 3 -77.28 -78.55 -9.27
C HIS A 3 -76.35 -77.67 -10.09
N ILE A 4 -76.91 -76.73 -10.90
CA ILE A 4 -76.09 -75.92 -11.83
C ILE A 4 -75.92 -74.40 -11.43
N ASP A 5 -76.72 -73.90 -10.51
CA ASP A 5 -76.77 -72.43 -10.27
C ASP A 5 -75.82 -71.87 -9.15
N ILE A 6 -75.30 -72.73 -8.27
CA ILE A 6 -74.47 -72.25 -7.13
C ILE A 6 -73.04 -71.88 -7.54
N ILE A 7 -72.47 -72.58 -8.55
CA ILE A 7 -71.09 -72.33 -9.02
C ILE A 7 -71.00 -71.01 -9.80
N GLY A 8 -72.02 -70.66 -10.59
CA GLY A 8 -72.06 -69.40 -11.36
C GLY A 8 -72.20 -68.13 -10.50
N MET A 9 -72.99 -68.25 -9.40
CA MET A 9 -73.17 -67.13 -8.47
C MET A 9 -71.95 -66.84 -7.60
N ARG A 10 -71.22 -67.87 -7.17
CA ARG A 10 -69.93 -67.69 -6.45
C ARG A 10 -68.89 -67.00 -7.33
N LYS A 11 -68.68 -67.42 -8.56
CA LYS A 11 -67.76 -66.87 -9.51
C LYS A 11 -68.02 -65.34 -9.82
N LYS A 12 -69.31 -64.97 -9.95
CA LYS A 12 -69.70 -63.54 -10.15
C LYS A 12 -69.50 -62.70 -8.90
N ARG A 13 -69.63 -63.23 -7.69
CA ARG A 13 -69.45 -62.56 -6.43
C ARG A 13 -67.94 -62.31 -6.16
N ASP A 14 -67.13 -63.36 -6.42
CA ASP A 14 -65.69 -63.28 -6.28
C ASP A 14 -65.09 -62.28 -7.28
N LEU A 15 -65.58 -62.20 -8.51
CA LEU A 15 -65.14 -61.22 -9.49
C LEU A 15 -65.48 -59.77 -9.09
N LYS A 16 -66.66 -59.56 -8.47
CA LYS A 16 -67.01 -58.21 -7.93
C LYS A 16 -66.13 -57.77 -6.77
N ILE A 17 -65.73 -58.70 -5.90
CA ILE A 17 -64.81 -58.45 -4.80
C ILE A 17 -63.43 -58.11 -5.32
N VAL A 18 -62.92 -58.83 -6.32
CA VAL A 18 -61.64 -58.54 -6.97
C VAL A 18 -61.66 -57.16 -7.63
N TYR A 19 -62.71 -56.80 -8.36
CA TYR A 19 -62.87 -55.47 -8.93
C TYR A 19 -62.90 -54.33 -7.86
N ALA A 20 -63.63 -54.59 -6.75
CA ALA A 20 -63.67 -53.62 -5.65
C ALA A 20 -62.30 -53.41 -5.01
N ILE A 21 -61.49 -54.45 -4.84
CA ILE A 21 -60.13 -54.38 -4.32
C ILE A 21 -59.24 -53.62 -5.29
N ILE A 22 -59.34 -53.86 -6.60
CA ILE A 22 -58.59 -53.15 -7.61
C ILE A 22 -58.91 -51.64 -7.60
N ILE A 23 -60.21 -51.29 -7.54
CA ILE A 23 -60.68 -49.92 -7.49
C ILE A 23 -60.09 -49.16 -6.24
N VAL A 24 -60.18 -49.81 -5.06
CA VAL A 24 -59.66 -49.25 -3.83
C VAL A 24 -58.17 -49.09 -3.90
N SER A 25 -57.41 -50.03 -4.45
CA SER A 25 -55.95 -49.91 -4.60
C SER A 25 -55.57 -48.81 -5.59
N VAL A 26 -56.33 -48.62 -6.67
CA VAL A 26 -56.08 -47.48 -7.61
C VAL A 26 -56.38 -46.12 -6.95
N ILE A 27 -57.45 -46.03 -6.18
CA ILE A 27 -57.80 -44.81 -5.44
C ILE A 27 -56.68 -44.45 -4.41
N LEU A 28 -56.23 -45.48 -3.67
CA LEU A 28 -55.11 -45.29 -2.72
C LEU A 28 -53.81 -44.85 -3.42
N ALA A 29 -53.52 -45.45 -4.58
CA ALA A 29 -52.34 -45.05 -5.36
C ALA A 29 -52.43 -43.56 -5.84
N ILE A 30 -53.61 -43.13 -6.32
CA ILE A 30 -53.86 -41.76 -6.72
C ILE A 30 -53.72 -40.78 -5.53
N CYS A 31 -54.30 -41.18 -4.37
CA CYS A 31 -54.17 -40.38 -3.14
C CYS A 31 -52.72 -40.29 -2.69
N CYS A 32 -51.93 -41.35 -2.74
CA CYS A 32 -50.48 -41.32 -2.43
C CYS A 32 -49.69 -40.43 -3.39
N ILE A 33 -50.00 -40.54 -4.70
CA ILE A 33 -49.34 -39.66 -5.70
C ILE A 33 -49.69 -38.17 -5.42
N GLY A 34 -50.95 -37.87 -5.16
CA GLY A 34 -51.40 -36.52 -4.80
C GLY A 34 -50.72 -35.98 -3.55
N TYR A 35 -50.57 -36.81 -2.50
CA TYR A 35 -49.86 -36.44 -1.27
C TYR A 35 -48.38 -36.20 -1.52
N ILE A 36 -47.70 -37.03 -2.31
CA ILE A 36 -46.30 -36.86 -2.67
C ILE A 36 -46.10 -35.58 -3.50
N MET A 37 -46.99 -35.31 -4.46
CA MET A 37 -46.91 -34.11 -5.28
C MET A 37 -47.18 -32.84 -4.45
N HIS A 38 -48.12 -32.89 -3.51
CA HIS A 38 -48.40 -31.76 -2.61
C HIS A 38 -47.18 -31.46 -1.70
N ASN A 39 -46.56 -32.47 -1.11
CA ASN A 39 -45.38 -32.31 -0.28
C ASN A 39 -44.18 -31.84 -1.08
N LYS A 40 -43.94 -32.35 -2.30
CA LYS A 40 -42.88 -31.83 -3.18
C LYS A 40 -43.09 -30.36 -3.53
N LYS A 41 -44.32 -29.93 -3.79
CA LYS A 41 -44.64 -28.52 -4.06
C LYS A 41 -44.43 -27.66 -2.84
N ALA A 42 -44.79 -28.12 -1.64
CA ALA A 42 -44.52 -27.40 -0.37
C ALA A 42 -43.04 -27.30 -0.07
N THR A 43 -42.24 -28.33 -0.31
CA THR A 43 -40.79 -28.33 -0.12
C THR A 43 -40.10 -27.39 -1.13
N LEU A 44 -40.57 -27.36 -2.39
CA LEU A 44 -40.04 -26.49 -3.43
C LEU A 44 -40.33 -24.98 -3.12
N LEU A 45 -41.53 -24.69 -2.60
CA LEU A 45 -41.91 -23.35 -2.19
C LEU A 45 -41.11 -22.90 -0.96
N ALA A 46 -40.83 -23.77 0.00
CA ALA A 46 -40.00 -23.49 1.16
C ALA A 46 -38.52 -23.30 0.78
N SER A 47 -37.98 -24.07 -0.16
CA SER A 47 -36.62 -23.92 -0.64
C SER A 47 -36.45 -22.63 -1.45
N ASN A 48 -37.43 -22.27 -2.29
CA ASN A 48 -37.37 -21.02 -3.04
C ASN A 48 -37.50 -19.76 -2.14
N SER A 49 -38.35 -19.82 -1.09
CA SER A 49 -38.46 -18.72 -0.14
C SER A 49 -37.17 -18.55 0.69
N ASN A 50 -36.51 -19.65 1.10
CA ASN A 50 -35.23 -19.58 1.80
C ASN A 50 -34.12 -19.06 0.88
N ALA A 51 -34.06 -19.49 -0.39
CA ALA A 51 -33.09 -19.00 -1.36
C ALA A 51 -33.26 -17.48 -1.64
N ILE A 52 -34.50 -16.99 -1.72
CA ILE A 52 -34.81 -15.58 -1.90
C ILE A 52 -34.43 -14.75 -0.64
N ILE A 53 -34.65 -15.32 0.55
CA ILE A 53 -34.28 -14.69 1.82
C ILE A 53 -32.74 -14.65 1.95
N GLU A 54 -32.02 -15.72 1.61
CA GLU A 54 -30.53 -15.73 1.60
C GLU A 54 -29.99 -14.74 0.59
N GLU A 55 -30.50 -14.69 -0.65
CA GLU A 55 -30.07 -13.74 -1.67
C GLU A 55 -30.37 -12.28 -1.29
N GLN A 56 -31.50 -12.01 -0.63
CA GLN A 56 -31.81 -10.68 -0.09
C GLN A 56 -30.94 -10.32 1.12
N THR A 57 -30.62 -11.29 1.99
CA THR A 57 -29.78 -11.07 3.15
C THR A 57 -28.33 -10.82 2.73
N ASP A 58 -27.81 -11.58 1.77
CA ASP A 58 -26.47 -11.38 1.22
C ASP A 58 -26.35 -10.03 0.47
N ASN A 59 -27.39 -9.61 -0.24
CA ASN A 59 -27.44 -8.30 -0.87
C ASN A 59 -27.49 -7.17 0.15
N ILE A 60 -28.28 -7.29 1.22
CA ILE A 60 -28.35 -6.30 2.31
C ILE A 60 -27.01 -6.23 3.06
N ILE A 61 -26.41 -7.38 3.37
CA ILE A 61 -25.11 -7.46 4.03
C ILE A 61 -24.00 -6.86 3.12
N SER A 62 -24.06 -7.14 1.82
CA SER A 62 -23.10 -6.56 0.86
C SER A 62 -23.30 -5.06 0.65
N GLU A 63 -24.53 -4.56 0.67
CA GLU A 63 -24.82 -3.12 0.63
C GLU A 63 -24.47 -2.42 1.96
N GLU A 64 -24.75 -3.03 3.11
CA GLU A 64 -24.31 -2.49 4.40
C GLU A 64 -22.78 -2.53 4.57
N GLN A 65 -22.12 -3.60 4.10
CA GLN A 65 -20.65 -3.66 4.09
C GLN A 65 -20.04 -2.67 3.10
N LYS A 66 -20.68 -2.42 1.97
CA LYS A 66 -20.26 -1.41 1.00
C LYS A 66 -20.51 0.01 1.51
N ASN A 67 -21.65 0.24 2.13
CA ASN A 67 -21.97 1.52 2.77
C ASN A 67 -21.14 1.77 4.04
N THR A 68 -20.78 0.73 4.82
CA THR A 68 -19.82 0.84 5.93
C THR A 68 -18.39 1.00 5.42
N ALA A 69 -18.00 0.38 4.32
CA ALA A 69 -16.69 0.61 3.70
C ALA A 69 -16.58 1.99 3.02
N GLU A 70 -17.67 2.50 2.44
CA GLU A 70 -17.72 3.87 1.89
C GLU A 70 -17.90 4.95 2.99
N ASN A 71 -18.48 4.64 4.14
CA ASN A 71 -18.62 5.58 5.28
C ASN A 71 -17.49 5.48 6.32
N VAL A 72 -16.55 4.56 6.20
CA VAL A 72 -15.25 4.57 6.91
C VAL A 72 -14.15 5.12 6.01
N VAL A 73 -14.45 6.07 5.15
CA VAL A 73 -13.53 7.16 4.87
C VAL A 73 -13.60 8.02 6.15
N THR A 74 -12.72 7.74 7.09
CA THR A 74 -12.44 8.61 8.22
C THR A 74 -12.20 9.99 7.63
N GLN A 75 -13.20 10.89 7.76
CA GLN A 75 -12.99 12.28 7.36
C GLN A 75 -11.83 12.78 8.20
N LYS A 76 -10.70 13.07 7.54
CA LYS A 76 -9.54 13.68 8.21
C LYS A 76 -10.03 14.89 8.98
N SER A 77 -9.57 15.07 10.20
CA SER A 77 -9.86 16.26 10.97
C SER A 77 -9.30 17.51 10.25
N GLU A 78 -9.90 18.66 10.52
CA GLU A 78 -9.41 19.95 9.98
C GLU A 78 -7.94 20.20 10.38
N GLU A 79 -7.56 19.75 11.58
CA GLU A 79 -6.18 19.81 12.08
C GLU A 79 -5.22 18.96 11.24
N GLU A 80 -5.60 17.73 10.90
CA GLU A 80 -4.80 16.85 10.03
C GLU A 80 -4.65 17.42 8.63
N ILE A 81 -5.73 17.94 8.04
CA ILE A 81 -5.70 18.58 6.72
C ILE A 81 -4.77 19.81 6.72
N ASN A 82 -4.81 20.61 7.78
CA ASN A 82 -3.96 21.79 7.90
C ASN A 82 -2.48 21.40 8.10
N ALA A 83 -2.21 20.36 8.88
CA ALA A 83 -0.86 19.83 9.08
C ALA A 83 -0.25 19.28 7.77
N GLU A 84 -1.03 18.55 6.97
CA GLU A 84 -0.61 18.06 5.66
C GLU A 84 -0.30 19.22 4.68
N LYS A 85 -1.14 20.24 4.64
CA LYS A 85 -0.89 21.43 3.82
C LYS A 85 0.37 22.18 4.26
N GLU A 86 0.58 22.30 5.57
CA GLU A 86 1.79 22.92 6.11
C GLU A 86 3.02 22.12 5.72
N PHE A 87 2.99 20.78 5.84
CA PHE A 87 4.09 19.94 5.42
C PHE A 87 4.40 20.06 3.92
N ILE A 88 3.36 20.03 3.05
CA ILE A 88 3.52 20.26 1.61
C ILE A 88 4.19 21.63 1.36
N ASN A 89 3.76 22.68 2.06
CA ASN A 89 4.38 24.01 1.93
C ASN A 89 5.83 24.03 2.38
N LYS A 90 6.19 23.36 3.48
CA LYS A 90 7.57 23.25 3.95
C LYS A 90 8.45 22.49 2.96
N ILE A 91 7.96 21.39 2.38
CA ILE A 91 8.67 20.64 1.33
C ILE A 91 8.87 21.51 0.06
N ASN A 92 7.83 22.21 -0.40
CA ASN A 92 7.91 23.08 -1.57
C ASN A 92 8.92 24.24 -1.36
N ASN A 93 9.10 24.67 -0.12
CA ASN A 93 10.02 25.76 0.26
C ASN A 93 11.35 25.26 0.83
N ILE A 94 11.67 23.98 0.74
CA ILE A 94 12.87 23.37 1.33
C ILE A 94 14.16 24.04 0.84
N TYR A 95 14.15 24.53 -0.38
CA TYR A 95 15.27 25.22 -1.02
C TYR A 95 15.35 26.73 -0.67
N ASN A 96 14.27 27.32 -0.19
CA ASN A 96 14.13 28.76 0.10
C ASN A 96 14.23 29.07 1.60
N GLY A 97 14.87 28.23 2.36
CA GLY A 97 14.64 28.22 3.77
C GLY A 97 15.44 29.18 4.62
N GLU A 98 15.48 28.88 5.87
CA GLU A 98 16.02 29.59 7.04
C GLU A 98 17.47 30.05 6.88
N GLU A 99 17.93 30.88 7.79
CA GLU A 99 19.33 31.31 7.84
C GLU A 99 20.30 30.16 8.05
N GLY A 100 21.37 30.11 7.26
CA GLY A 100 22.44 29.12 7.33
C GLY A 100 22.32 28.01 6.28
N LYS A 101 23.41 27.24 6.17
CA LYS A 101 23.50 26.15 5.19
C LYS A 101 22.94 24.87 5.75
N ARG A 102 21.96 24.28 5.03
CA ARG A 102 21.31 23.03 5.40
C ARG A 102 21.44 22.00 4.28
N VAL A 103 21.68 20.75 4.63
CA VAL A 103 21.73 19.65 3.70
C VAL A 103 20.86 18.48 4.15
N PHE A 104 20.09 17.94 3.21
CA PHE A 104 19.31 16.74 3.34
C PHE A 104 19.94 15.65 2.47
N LEU A 105 20.54 14.64 3.10
CA LEU A 105 21.02 13.46 2.36
C LEU A 105 19.84 12.55 2.01
N THR A 106 19.73 12.18 0.75
CA THR A 106 18.66 11.30 0.30
C THR A 106 19.21 10.16 -0.56
N PHE A 107 18.63 8.96 -0.38
CA PHE A 107 19.01 7.75 -1.08
C PHE A 107 17.78 7.13 -1.74
N ASP A 108 17.89 6.83 -3.04
CA ASP A 108 16.82 6.26 -3.85
C ASP A 108 17.10 4.80 -4.21
N ASP A 109 16.05 4.06 -4.59
CA ASP A 109 16.07 2.70 -5.15
C ASP A 109 16.33 1.56 -4.15
N GLY A 110 16.63 1.84 -2.89
CA GLY A 110 16.79 0.83 -1.85
C GLY A 110 15.46 0.24 -1.34
N PRO A 111 15.55 -0.57 -0.26
CA PRO A 111 16.78 -1.04 0.34
C PRO A 111 17.47 -2.14 -0.48
N SER A 112 18.78 -2.30 -0.26
CA SER A 112 19.54 -3.43 -0.77
C SER A 112 20.46 -4.02 0.30
N GLU A 113 20.64 -5.34 0.33
CA GLU A 113 21.57 -6.01 1.26
C GLU A 113 23.02 -5.56 1.08
N ALA A 114 23.40 -5.23 -0.16
CA ALA A 114 24.78 -4.94 -0.50
C ALA A 114 25.24 -3.52 -0.12
N VAL A 115 24.30 -2.55 -0.09
CA VAL A 115 24.64 -1.12 0.01
C VAL A 115 23.99 -0.46 1.21
N THR A 116 22.67 -0.61 1.40
CA THR A 116 21.93 0.12 2.45
C THR A 116 22.52 -0.07 3.85
N PRO A 117 22.86 -1.28 4.35
CA PRO A 117 23.43 -1.44 5.69
C PRO A 117 24.75 -0.71 5.89
N LYS A 118 25.58 -0.61 4.85
CA LYS A 118 26.86 0.11 4.90
C LYS A 118 26.68 1.65 4.96
N ILE A 119 25.66 2.14 4.27
CA ILE A 119 25.24 3.54 4.37
C ILE A 119 24.76 3.84 5.80
N LEU A 120 23.91 2.98 6.37
CA LEU A 120 23.41 3.14 7.74
C LEU A 120 24.54 3.16 8.77
N GLU A 121 25.54 2.28 8.64
CA GLU A 121 26.72 2.23 9.50
C GLU A 121 27.52 3.56 9.45
N ILE A 122 27.71 4.10 8.24
CA ILE A 122 28.42 5.38 8.08
C ILE A 122 27.61 6.55 8.66
N LEU A 123 26.32 6.59 8.40
CA LEU A 123 25.45 7.65 8.93
C LEU A 123 25.39 7.63 10.46
N ASP A 124 25.34 6.45 11.06
CA ASP A 124 25.37 6.28 12.52
C ASP A 124 26.71 6.77 13.11
N LYS A 125 27.83 6.42 12.50
CA LYS A 125 29.17 6.90 12.89
C LYS A 125 29.28 8.43 12.96
N TYR A 126 28.57 9.14 12.10
CA TYR A 126 28.57 10.62 12.04
C TYR A 126 27.37 11.26 12.75
N ASP A 127 26.49 10.48 13.37
CA ASP A 127 25.20 10.89 13.96
C ASP A 127 24.34 11.72 13.00
N ILE A 128 24.28 11.29 11.74
CA ILE A 128 23.52 11.94 10.67
C ILE A 128 22.29 11.10 10.38
N LYS A 129 21.13 11.75 10.30
CA LYS A 129 19.88 11.11 9.85
C LYS A 129 19.55 11.56 8.42
N ALA A 130 19.23 10.59 7.59
CA ALA A 130 18.97 10.79 6.15
C ALA A 130 17.53 10.38 5.80
N THR A 131 17.17 10.57 4.53
CA THR A 131 15.89 10.10 3.96
C THR A 131 16.15 9.02 2.93
N PHE A 132 15.45 7.89 3.07
CA PHE A 132 15.48 6.78 2.12
C PHE A 132 14.16 6.74 1.34
N PHE A 133 14.22 6.99 0.05
CA PHE A 133 13.10 6.83 -0.88
C PHE A 133 13.08 5.40 -1.39
N VAL A 134 12.38 4.54 -0.68
CA VAL A 134 12.42 3.10 -0.93
C VAL A 134 11.47 2.67 -2.05
N LEU A 135 11.89 1.67 -2.83
CA LEU A 135 11.02 0.95 -3.75
C LEU A 135 10.20 -0.07 -2.96
N GLY A 136 8.89 -0.11 -3.17
CA GLY A 136 8.01 -1.02 -2.44
C GLY A 136 8.35 -2.50 -2.66
N CYS A 137 8.80 -2.90 -3.86
CA CYS A 137 9.25 -4.26 -4.12
C CYS A 137 10.50 -4.63 -3.29
N ASN A 138 11.42 -3.67 -3.08
CA ASN A 138 12.63 -3.88 -2.27
C ASN A 138 12.32 -3.85 -0.77
N ALA A 139 11.44 -2.94 -0.33
CA ALA A 139 10.94 -2.91 1.04
C ALA A 139 10.27 -4.23 1.44
N LYS A 140 9.49 -4.83 0.53
CA LYS A 140 8.89 -6.15 0.73
C LYS A 140 9.90 -7.28 0.76
N SER A 141 11.01 -7.19 -0.01
CA SER A 141 12.04 -8.21 -0.07
C SER A 141 13.01 -8.15 1.10
N HIS A 142 13.25 -6.95 1.66
CA HIS A 142 14.22 -6.68 2.73
C HIS A 142 13.58 -5.85 3.86
N PRO A 143 12.47 -6.33 4.48
CA PRO A 143 11.74 -5.56 5.48
C PRO A 143 12.58 -5.24 6.73
N GLU A 144 13.54 -6.12 7.07
CA GLU A 144 14.46 -5.94 8.19
C GLU A 144 15.38 -4.72 8.00
N ILE A 145 15.79 -4.41 6.77
CA ILE A 145 16.64 -3.26 6.47
C ILE A 145 15.82 -1.97 6.56
N VAL A 146 14.58 -1.96 6.05
CA VAL A 146 13.67 -0.81 6.22
C VAL A 146 13.43 -0.54 7.69
N LYS A 147 13.14 -1.60 8.47
CA LYS A 147 12.93 -1.49 9.91
C LYS A 147 14.15 -0.95 10.63
N GLN A 148 15.35 -1.47 10.31
CA GLN A 148 16.61 -0.98 10.87
C GLN A 148 16.81 0.52 10.58
N ALA A 149 16.61 0.94 9.33
CA ALA A 149 16.73 2.35 8.94
C ALA A 149 15.74 3.24 9.71
N TYR A 150 14.49 2.80 9.83
CA TYR A 150 13.45 3.50 10.57
C TYR A 150 13.78 3.60 12.07
N GLU A 151 14.15 2.48 12.71
CA GLU A 151 14.51 2.43 14.14
C GLU A 151 15.79 3.21 14.46
N SER A 152 16.69 3.38 13.48
CA SER A 152 17.85 4.25 13.58
C SER A 152 17.53 5.74 13.38
N GLY A 153 16.27 6.10 13.16
CA GLY A 153 15.78 7.47 13.08
C GLY A 153 15.90 8.11 11.69
N HIS A 154 16.13 7.32 10.66
CA HIS A 154 16.05 7.80 9.28
C HIS A 154 14.61 7.93 8.81
N TYR A 155 14.35 8.87 7.91
CA TYR A 155 13.03 9.03 7.30
C TYR A 155 12.85 8.04 6.16
N ILE A 156 11.78 7.25 6.20
CA ILE A 156 11.45 6.31 5.14
C ILE A 156 10.38 6.94 4.25
N ALA A 157 10.75 7.27 3.03
CA ALA A 157 9.89 7.89 2.03
C ALA A 157 9.62 6.92 0.87
N ASN A 158 8.75 7.32 -0.03
CA ASN A 158 8.18 6.47 -1.07
C ASN A 158 8.76 6.80 -2.45
N HIS A 159 9.28 5.78 -3.18
CA HIS A 159 9.81 5.91 -4.54
C HIS A 159 9.02 5.12 -5.59
N GLY A 160 7.75 4.80 -5.29
CA GLY A 160 6.95 3.88 -6.09
C GLY A 160 7.30 2.42 -5.82
N TYR A 161 6.53 1.50 -6.40
CA TYR A 161 6.67 0.08 -6.09
C TYR A 161 7.69 -0.62 -6.96
N SER A 162 7.66 -0.37 -8.27
CA SER A 162 8.36 -1.21 -9.26
C SER A 162 9.54 -0.54 -9.94
N HIS A 163 9.66 0.79 -9.88
CA HIS A 163 10.57 1.62 -10.70
C HIS A 163 10.47 1.38 -12.22
N LYS A 164 9.38 0.73 -12.70
CA LYS A 164 9.19 0.46 -14.13
C LYS A 164 8.35 1.55 -14.76
N TYR A 165 8.98 2.43 -15.55
CA TYR A 165 8.34 3.59 -16.18
C TYR A 165 7.06 3.23 -16.96
N SER A 166 7.07 2.10 -17.69
CA SER A 166 5.88 1.61 -18.40
C SER A 166 4.72 1.18 -17.50
N LYS A 167 4.97 0.96 -16.19
CA LYS A 167 3.95 0.64 -15.20
C LYS A 167 3.53 1.88 -14.44
N ILE A 168 4.47 2.54 -13.78
CA ILE A 168 4.18 3.70 -12.94
C ILE A 168 3.62 4.88 -13.74
N TYR A 169 4.11 5.11 -14.95
CA TYR A 169 3.65 6.19 -15.83
C TYR A 169 2.73 5.73 -16.94
N LYS A 170 1.98 4.64 -16.74
CA LYS A 170 0.90 4.24 -17.65
C LYS A 170 -0.21 5.31 -17.69
N ASP A 171 -0.58 5.82 -16.55
CA ASP A 171 -1.48 6.95 -16.31
C ASP A 171 -1.25 7.54 -14.91
N SER A 172 -1.95 8.61 -14.55
CA SER A 172 -1.76 9.25 -13.24
C SER A 172 -2.28 8.40 -12.06
N ASN A 173 -3.30 7.56 -12.26
CA ASN A 173 -3.79 6.66 -11.22
C ASN A 173 -2.78 5.54 -10.94
N SER A 174 -2.04 5.10 -11.97
CA SER A 174 -0.96 4.12 -11.80
C SER A 174 0.15 4.63 -10.86
N VAL A 175 0.42 5.94 -10.83
CA VAL A 175 1.34 6.55 -9.86
C VAL A 175 0.80 6.42 -8.44
N ILE A 176 -0.49 6.70 -8.24
CA ILE A 176 -1.16 6.56 -6.92
C ILE A 176 -1.19 5.10 -6.48
N ASP A 177 -1.46 4.17 -7.39
CA ASP A 177 -1.44 2.73 -7.11
C ASP A 177 -0.04 2.24 -6.68
N GLU A 178 1.02 2.69 -7.38
CA GLU A 178 2.42 2.39 -7.01
C GLU A 178 2.77 3.01 -5.65
N TYR A 179 2.34 4.24 -5.38
CA TYR A 179 2.49 4.88 -4.08
C TYR A 179 1.82 4.05 -2.97
N ASN A 180 0.53 3.73 -3.12
CA ASN A 180 -0.23 3.01 -2.10
C ASN A 180 0.34 1.61 -1.80
N LYS A 181 0.78 0.88 -2.83
CA LYS A 181 1.45 -0.43 -2.66
C LYS A 181 2.77 -0.31 -1.90
N THR A 182 3.51 0.76 -2.11
CA THR A 182 4.76 1.03 -1.41
C THR A 182 4.51 1.41 0.04
N GLU A 183 3.52 2.27 0.32
CA GLU A 183 3.12 2.59 1.69
C GLU A 183 2.72 1.32 2.48
N GLN A 184 2.00 0.40 1.85
CA GLN A 184 1.67 -0.87 2.48
C GLN A 184 2.94 -1.67 2.81
N ALA A 185 3.88 -1.80 1.86
CA ALA A 185 5.13 -2.53 2.08
C ALA A 185 5.99 -1.88 3.18
N ILE A 186 6.02 -0.55 3.25
CA ILE A 186 6.72 0.19 4.31
C ILE A 186 6.07 -0.09 5.68
N ARG A 187 4.73 0.01 5.79
CA ARG A 187 4.02 -0.29 7.04
C ARG A 187 4.26 -1.71 7.54
N GLU A 188 4.20 -2.68 6.63
CA GLU A 188 4.49 -4.09 6.94
C GLU A 188 5.93 -4.28 7.44
N ALA A 189 6.91 -3.64 6.78
CA ALA A 189 8.31 -3.73 7.15
C ALA A 189 8.62 -3.08 8.51
N ILE A 190 8.08 -1.89 8.77
CA ILE A 190 8.26 -1.17 10.03
C ILE A 190 7.49 -1.84 11.18
N GLY A 191 6.35 -2.49 10.87
CA GLY A 191 5.44 -3.05 11.87
C GLY A 191 4.55 -1.98 12.52
N ASP A 192 4.27 -0.89 11.81
CA ASP A 192 3.39 0.21 12.23
C ASP A 192 2.32 0.46 11.17
N ALA A 193 1.10 -0.01 11.44
CA ALA A 193 -0.03 0.11 10.51
C ALA A 193 -0.47 1.57 10.26
N ASN A 194 -0.11 2.49 11.16
CA ASN A 194 -0.46 3.91 11.07
C ASN A 194 0.63 4.75 10.40
N TYR A 195 1.77 4.14 10.07
CA TYR A 195 2.83 4.88 9.39
C TYR A 195 2.36 5.38 8.03
N SER A 196 2.66 6.64 7.73
CA SER A 196 2.55 7.22 6.39
C SER A 196 3.75 8.11 6.12
N SER A 197 4.36 7.92 4.97
CA SER A 197 5.51 8.72 4.58
C SER A 197 5.13 10.16 4.24
N HIS A 198 3.91 10.41 3.79
CA HIS A 198 3.45 11.71 3.27
C HIS A 198 4.39 12.34 2.23
N LEU A 199 5.38 11.59 1.74
CA LEU A 199 6.43 12.09 0.85
C LEU A 199 6.75 11.09 -0.25
N PHE A 200 6.69 11.57 -1.48
CA PHE A 200 6.95 10.81 -2.69
C PHE A 200 8.09 11.41 -3.50
N ARG A 201 8.96 10.58 -4.08
CA ARG A 201 9.87 10.99 -5.14
C ARG A 201 9.53 10.24 -6.41
N PHE A 202 9.29 10.99 -7.48
CA PHE A 202 9.01 10.42 -8.80
C PHE A 202 10.26 9.75 -9.37
N PRO A 203 10.22 8.48 -9.81
CA PRO A 203 11.29 7.89 -10.61
C PRO A 203 11.67 8.77 -11.81
N GLY A 204 12.93 9.22 -11.84
CA GLY A 204 13.41 10.17 -12.86
C GLY A 204 12.93 11.61 -12.70
N GLY A 205 12.56 12.01 -11.47
CA GLY A 205 12.14 13.37 -11.12
C GLY A 205 10.68 13.68 -11.43
N SER A 206 10.15 14.70 -10.77
CA SER A 206 8.74 15.06 -10.84
C SER A 206 8.36 15.88 -12.07
N TYR A 207 9.33 16.49 -12.76
CA TYR A 207 9.12 17.35 -13.93
C TYR A 207 9.84 16.81 -15.17
N GLY A 208 9.32 17.18 -16.32
CA GLY A 208 9.94 16.93 -17.63
C GLY A 208 9.88 15.48 -18.11
N GLY A 209 10.51 15.27 -19.27
CA GLY A 209 10.57 13.98 -19.96
C GLY A 209 9.26 13.56 -20.63
N PRO A 210 9.23 12.33 -21.19
CA PRO A 210 8.11 11.86 -22.01
C PRO A 210 6.80 11.65 -21.23
N TYR A 211 6.85 11.65 -19.90
CA TYR A 211 5.71 11.41 -19.03
C TYR A 211 5.21 12.66 -18.29
N GLU A 212 5.62 13.86 -18.72
CA GLU A 212 5.29 15.12 -18.02
C GLU A 212 3.79 15.32 -17.79
N ASP A 213 2.94 15.02 -18.78
CA ASP A 213 1.48 15.18 -18.64
C ASP A 213 0.89 14.24 -17.56
N ILE A 214 1.43 13.04 -17.45
CA ILE A 214 1.03 12.05 -16.44
C ILE A 214 1.52 12.52 -15.06
N LYS A 215 2.80 12.87 -14.95
CA LYS A 215 3.42 13.38 -13.72
C LYS A 215 2.69 14.63 -13.22
N LYS A 216 2.33 15.57 -14.10
CA LYS A 216 1.58 16.78 -13.75
C LYS A 216 0.22 16.47 -13.11
N LYS A 217 -0.51 15.49 -13.66
CA LYS A 217 -1.78 15.04 -13.07
C LYS A 217 -1.56 14.34 -11.74
N ALA A 218 -0.55 13.46 -11.66
CA ALA A 218 -0.21 12.74 -10.44
C ALA A 218 0.23 13.67 -9.30
N ARG A 219 1.06 14.71 -9.57
CA ARG A 219 1.42 15.74 -8.58
C ARG A 219 0.20 16.38 -7.94
N LYS A 220 -0.82 16.70 -8.76
CA LYS A 220 -2.07 17.27 -8.26
C LYS A 220 -2.86 16.28 -7.41
N GLN A 221 -2.91 15.00 -7.83
CA GLN A 221 -3.60 13.96 -7.06
C GLN A 221 -2.92 13.74 -5.70
N LEU A 222 -1.60 13.56 -5.69
CA LEU A 222 -0.81 13.41 -4.46
C LEU A 222 -1.04 14.57 -3.48
N ASN A 223 -0.93 15.81 -3.94
CA ASN A 223 -1.16 16.98 -3.08
C ASN A 223 -2.59 17.06 -2.54
N ASN A 224 -3.59 16.63 -3.31
CA ASN A 224 -4.99 16.58 -2.84
C ASN A 224 -5.19 15.50 -1.74
N GLU A 225 -4.34 14.47 -1.73
CA GLU A 225 -4.34 13.41 -0.71
C GLU A 225 -3.43 13.74 0.49
N GLY A 226 -2.84 14.93 0.53
CA GLY A 226 -1.94 15.37 1.61
C GLY A 226 -0.52 14.84 1.47
N ILE A 227 -0.12 14.40 0.27
CA ILE A 227 1.19 13.83 -0.02
C ILE A 227 2.05 14.87 -0.74
N ALA A 228 3.19 15.21 -0.16
CA ALA A 228 4.21 16.03 -0.79
C ALA A 228 5.04 15.22 -1.79
N TYR A 229 5.71 15.89 -2.70
CA TYR A 229 6.75 15.28 -3.54
C TYR A 229 8.03 16.12 -3.48
N LEU A 230 9.18 15.45 -3.60
CA LEU A 230 10.48 16.09 -3.42
C LEU A 230 11.47 15.58 -4.47
N ASP A 231 11.99 16.48 -5.28
CA ASP A 231 13.14 16.25 -6.15
C ASP A 231 14.45 16.55 -5.40
N TRP A 232 15.50 16.90 -6.11
CA TRP A 232 16.83 17.22 -5.59
C TRP A 232 17.36 18.51 -6.21
N SER A 233 18.33 19.12 -5.56
CA SER A 233 19.04 20.32 -6.05
C SER A 233 20.52 20.07 -6.30
N ALA A 234 21.07 18.97 -5.79
CA ALA A 234 22.44 18.52 -6.02
C ALA A 234 22.46 16.99 -6.15
N LEU A 235 23.42 16.45 -6.86
CA LEU A 235 23.60 15.03 -7.06
C LEU A 235 25.05 14.64 -7.28
N THR A 236 25.36 13.39 -7.05
CA THR A 236 26.70 12.81 -7.18
C THR A 236 26.94 12.13 -8.52
N TYR A 237 25.88 11.94 -9.33
CA TYR A 237 25.89 11.14 -10.56
C TYR A 237 26.27 9.67 -10.37
N ASP A 238 26.09 9.12 -9.16
CA ASP A 238 26.36 7.73 -8.84
C ASP A 238 25.48 6.74 -9.62
N ALA A 239 24.34 7.18 -10.14
CA ALA A 239 23.48 6.40 -11.04
C ALA A 239 23.77 6.63 -12.53
N GLU A 240 24.47 7.71 -12.90
CA GLU A 240 24.75 8.09 -14.29
C GLU A 240 26.22 7.87 -14.69
N GLY A 241 26.93 6.96 -13.99
CA GLY A 241 28.23 6.46 -14.41
C GLY A 241 29.44 7.06 -13.70
N ALA A 242 29.26 7.88 -12.64
CA ALA A 242 30.37 8.21 -11.76
C ALA A 242 30.75 6.97 -10.94
N ASP A 243 31.96 6.46 -11.12
CA ASP A 243 32.44 5.22 -10.51
C ASP A 243 33.73 5.39 -9.71
N THR A 244 34.25 6.63 -9.65
CA THR A 244 35.40 7.00 -8.83
C THR A 244 35.04 8.01 -7.76
N LYS A 245 35.80 8.01 -6.67
CA LYS A 245 35.66 8.98 -5.58
C LYS A 245 35.82 10.42 -6.08
N GLU A 246 36.77 10.63 -6.98
CA GLU A 246 37.06 11.96 -7.52
C GLU A 246 35.86 12.49 -8.32
N GLU A 247 35.24 11.66 -9.17
CA GLU A 247 34.05 12.03 -9.93
C GLU A 247 32.88 12.36 -9.00
N ILE A 248 32.58 11.51 -8.02
CA ILE A 248 31.50 11.75 -7.04
C ILE A 248 31.68 13.11 -6.35
N ILE A 249 32.89 13.42 -5.87
CA ILE A 249 33.16 14.67 -5.15
C ILE A 249 33.13 15.87 -6.11
N ASN A 250 33.65 15.75 -7.33
CA ASN A 250 33.61 16.83 -8.30
C ASN A 250 32.19 17.13 -8.77
N ASN A 251 31.40 16.10 -9.06
CA ASN A 251 29.99 16.24 -9.43
C ASN A 251 29.19 16.91 -8.30
N LEU A 252 29.42 16.49 -7.06
CA LEU A 252 28.82 17.16 -5.90
C LEU A 252 29.17 18.63 -5.82
N LYS A 253 30.45 18.99 -5.99
CA LYS A 253 30.93 20.40 -5.95
C LYS A 253 30.24 21.23 -7.04
N GLU A 254 30.13 20.69 -8.24
CA GLU A 254 29.53 21.38 -9.39
C GLU A 254 28.02 21.59 -9.16
N THR A 255 27.32 20.56 -8.69
CA THR A 255 25.87 20.59 -8.52
C THR A 255 25.43 21.36 -7.28
N LEU A 256 26.25 21.42 -6.22
CA LEU A 256 25.99 22.28 -5.05
C LEU A 256 25.89 23.76 -5.42
N ASN A 257 26.68 24.20 -6.39
CA ASN A 257 26.63 25.54 -6.98
C ASN A 257 26.45 26.70 -5.97
N GLY A 258 26.92 26.52 -4.74
CA GLY A 258 26.84 27.54 -3.68
C GLY A 258 25.45 27.71 -3.03
N TRP A 259 24.50 26.83 -3.28
CA TRP A 259 23.19 26.86 -2.63
C TRP A 259 23.33 26.66 -1.11
N ASP A 260 22.58 27.42 -0.31
CA ASP A 260 22.55 27.28 1.14
C ASP A 260 21.64 26.10 1.61
N ASN A 261 20.59 25.80 0.87
CA ASN A 261 19.66 24.72 1.22
C ASN A 261 19.64 23.68 0.09
N VAL A 262 20.11 22.48 0.37
CA VAL A 262 20.30 21.45 -0.64
C VAL A 262 19.69 20.11 -0.23
N VAL A 263 19.07 19.45 -1.21
CA VAL A 263 18.67 18.04 -1.16
C VAL A 263 19.60 17.30 -2.11
N ILE A 264 20.40 16.38 -1.59
CA ILE A 264 21.37 15.63 -2.38
C ILE A 264 20.79 14.29 -2.78
N LEU A 265 20.77 14.00 -4.08
CA LEU A 265 20.41 12.69 -4.63
C LEU A 265 21.64 11.78 -4.64
N MET A 266 21.48 10.62 -4.03
CA MET A 266 22.35 9.45 -4.11
C MET A 266 21.47 8.20 -4.21
N HIS A 267 22.08 7.03 -4.43
CA HIS A 267 21.33 5.77 -4.58
C HIS A 267 21.90 4.67 -3.68
N ASP A 268 21.00 3.80 -3.18
CA ASP A 268 21.36 2.63 -2.37
C ASP A 268 20.91 1.29 -3.00
N ALA A 269 20.73 1.30 -4.34
CA ALA A 269 20.53 0.10 -5.13
C ALA A 269 21.74 -0.87 -5.05
N PRO A 270 21.57 -2.18 -5.35
CA PRO A 270 22.60 -3.21 -5.11
C PRO A 270 23.94 -2.97 -5.81
N ASP A 271 23.93 -2.29 -6.95
CA ASP A 271 25.10 -1.97 -7.78
C ASP A 271 25.79 -0.65 -7.37
N LYS A 272 25.18 0.18 -6.52
CA LYS A 272 25.67 1.51 -6.13
C LYS A 272 26.70 1.47 -4.98
N LYS A 273 27.70 0.60 -5.10
CA LYS A 273 28.75 0.47 -4.09
C LYS A 273 29.58 1.74 -3.91
N ILE A 274 29.77 2.49 -4.99
CA ILE A 274 30.51 3.76 -4.96
C ILE A 274 29.90 4.74 -3.96
N THR A 275 28.58 4.72 -3.78
CA THR A 275 27.87 5.61 -2.87
C THR A 275 28.37 5.44 -1.43
N TYR A 276 28.33 4.22 -0.85
CA TYR A 276 28.84 4.05 0.51
C TYR A 276 30.37 4.19 0.61
N GLN A 277 31.12 3.84 -0.44
CA GLN A 277 32.57 3.96 -0.46
C GLN A 277 33.07 5.42 -0.42
N THR A 278 32.22 6.36 -0.83
CA THR A 278 32.53 7.80 -0.89
C THR A 278 31.73 8.63 0.10
N LEU A 279 30.73 8.06 0.78
CA LEU A 279 29.84 8.79 1.66
C LEU A 279 30.54 9.55 2.78
N GLU A 280 31.60 8.97 3.39
CA GLU A 280 32.40 9.68 4.40
C GLU A 280 33.07 10.95 3.84
N ASP A 281 33.54 10.91 2.61
CA ASP A 281 34.16 12.05 1.96
C ASP A 281 33.14 13.13 1.59
N VAL A 282 31.96 12.70 1.17
CA VAL A 282 30.80 13.59 0.94
C VAL A 282 30.43 14.29 2.25
N ILE A 283 30.31 13.56 3.36
CA ILE A 283 29.97 14.11 4.68
C ILE A 283 31.03 15.13 5.11
N LYS A 284 32.31 14.76 5.08
CA LYS A 284 33.41 15.64 5.48
C LYS A 284 33.44 16.93 4.65
N TYR A 285 33.30 16.81 3.33
CA TYR A 285 33.24 17.95 2.43
C TYR A 285 32.09 18.92 2.78
N LEU A 286 30.87 18.37 3.06
CA LEU A 286 29.75 19.20 3.45
C LEU A 286 29.93 19.85 4.81
N GLN A 287 30.53 19.15 5.79
CA GLN A 287 30.91 19.71 7.09
C GLN A 287 31.91 20.87 6.95
N GLU A 288 32.95 20.69 6.12
CA GLU A 288 33.95 21.73 5.81
C GLU A 288 33.33 22.96 5.15
N LYS A 289 32.25 22.78 4.37
CA LYS A 289 31.48 23.88 3.76
C LYS A 289 30.46 24.52 4.70
N GLY A 290 30.36 24.03 5.94
CA GLY A 290 29.51 24.59 6.98
C GLY A 290 28.03 24.17 6.86
N TYR A 291 27.71 23.07 6.17
CA TYR A 291 26.33 22.55 6.11
C TYR A 291 25.95 21.85 7.41
N ALA A 292 24.76 22.20 7.93
CA ALA A 292 24.08 21.46 8.97
C ALA A 292 23.23 20.36 8.35
N PHE A 293 23.45 19.12 8.75
CA PHE A 293 22.65 17.99 8.29
C PHE A 293 21.26 18.02 8.92
N LYS A 294 20.23 17.87 8.09
CA LYS A 294 18.83 17.90 8.49
C LYS A 294 18.11 16.64 8.01
N ASN A 295 17.05 16.30 8.73
CA ASN A 295 16.14 15.21 8.39
C ASN A 295 14.77 15.78 7.99
N ILE A 296 14.01 15.05 7.20
CA ILE A 296 12.64 15.43 6.83
C ILE A 296 11.71 15.52 8.05
N TYR A 297 11.95 14.76 9.12
CA TYR A 297 11.22 14.92 10.39
C TYR A 297 11.32 16.36 10.95
N ASP A 298 12.41 17.08 10.70
CA ASP A 298 12.57 18.48 11.13
C ASP A 298 11.58 19.43 10.43
N LEU A 299 11.00 18.99 9.30
CA LEU A 299 10.01 19.75 8.53
C LEU A 299 8.57 19.33 8.83
N MET A 300 8.35 18.25 9.56
CA MET A 300 7.01 17.79 9.90
C MET A 300 6.40 18.64 11.03
N TRP A 301 5.10 18.48 11.27
CA TRP A 301 4.41 19.19 12.35
C TRP A 301 4.84 18.69 13.74
N GLU A 302 4.80 19.56 14.72
CA GLU A 302 5.34 19.34 16.06
C GLU A 302 4.86 18.03 16.75
N ARG A 303 3.62 17.62 16.52
CA ARG A 303 3.09 16.37 17.09
C ARG A 303 3.89 15.15 16.62
N VAL A 304 4.13 15.04 15.32
CA VAL A 304 4.91 13.92 14.74
C VAL A 304 6.36 14.00 15.14
N GLN A 305 6.95 15.20 15.17
CA GLN A 305 8.29 15.40 15.71
C GLN A 305 8.39 14.93 17.17
N LYS A 306 7.40 15.27 17.99
CA LYS A 306 7.35 14.86 19.40
C LYS A 306 7.18 13.35 19.57
N GLU A 307 6.29 12.73 18.81
CA GLU A 307 6.09 11.27 18.79
C GLU A 307 7.36 10.56 18.35
N TRP A 308 8.00 11.04 17.29
CA TRP A 308 9.26 10.51 16.79
C TRP A 308 10.38 10.67 17.82
N ARG A 309 10.58 11.85 18.41
CA ARG A 309 11.60 12.10 19.45
C ARG A 309 11.38 11.21 20.68
N ASN A 310 10.12 11.06 21.12
CA ASN A 310 9.80 10.18 22.24
C ASN A 310 10.12 8.72 21.95
N LYS A 311 9.90 8.25 20.72
CA LYS A 311 10.15 6.87 20.32
C LYS A 311 11.64 6.55 20.16
N TYR A 312 12.44 7.49 19.67
CA TYR A 312 13.84 7.23 19.25
C TYR A 312 14.92 7.91 20.08
N VAL A 313 14.65 9.09 20.66
CA VAL A 313 15.63 9.78 21.52
C VAL A 313 15.71 9.11 22.91
N TRP A 314 14.61 8.54 23.42
CA TRP A 314 14.62 7.79 24.69
C TRP A 314 15.36 6.45 24.58
N CYS A 315 15.41 5.81 23.43
CA CYS A 315 16.16 4.56 23.24
C CYS A 315 17.68 4.76 23.30
N ASN A 316 18.20 5.94 22.94
CA ASN A 316 19.65 6.22 22.95
C ASN A 316 20.21 6.66 24.31
N CYS A 317 19.36 7.01 25.28
CA CYS A 317 19.83 7.34 26.64
C CYS A 317 20.04 6.15 27.56
N ASN A 318 19.70 4.93 27.11
CA ASN A 318 19.83 3.67 27.90
C ASN A 318 20.78 2.64 27.25
N ARG A 319 21.69 3.07 26.37
CA ARG A 319 22.80 2.23 25.87
C ARG A 319 24.13 2.74 26.33
#